data_627c3268a2c47a071c8510784a655d0c
#
_entry.id   627c3268a2c47a071c8510784a655d0c
#
_cell.length_a   1.000
_cell.length_b   1.000
_cell.length_c   1.000
_cell.angle_alpha   90.00
_cell.angle_beta   90.00
_cell.angle_gamma   90.00
#
_symmetry.space_group_name_H-M   'P 1'
#
loop_
_entity.id
_entity.type
_entity.pdbx_description
1 polymer ?
#
loop_
_entity_poly.entity_id
_entity_poly.type
_entity_poly.pdbx_seq_one_letter_code
_entity_poly.pdbx_strand_id
1 'polypeptide(L)'
;MKFGTKIIHGYNMIDESTGASSISICQASTFHQNDIDDDQKYTYSRFGNPTREALEDAIASLEKAKYGLAFSSGMAAITAVLLSFSQGDHIVMCKDVYGGAFQLVMEVFPRFGIEVSFVDETDVSEWESAIKENTRAFYMETPSNPLLKITDIEAVVSIAKKHNLKTIIDNTFMTPQYQNPIPMGVDIVIHSATKFLNGHSDVVLGMIVTDDETLYKEMKKQQIILGALPGVEECWVVLRGMKTMEIRMNKSSETALKIAEYLQRHPKIQKVYYPGLKNHEGYETNKKQSSGGGAVLSFDLGCCEKVRKFFKLVKYPIVAVSLGGVESILSYPYKMSHACVPEEERIKMGVTSGLIRLSVGIEDSEDLINDMENALSKMDEE
;
A
#
# COMPACT_ATOMS: atom_id res chain seq x y z
N MET A 1 -17.03 -15.59 -8.21
CA MET A 1 -15.71 -16.26 -8.34
C MET A 1 -14.93 -16.10 -7.03
N LYS A 2 -14.20 -17.14 -6.59
CA LYS A 2 -13.20 -17.01 -5.51
C LYS A 2 -12.00 -16.20 -6.02
N PHE A 3 -11.19 -15.66 -5.10
CA PHE A 3 -10.12 -14.71 -5.46
C PHE A 3 -9.13 -15.27 -6.50
N GLY A 4 -8.60 -16.47 -6.32
CA GLY A 4 -7.66 -17.09 -7.25
C GLY A 4 -8.21 -17.30 -8.68
N THR A 5 -9.50 -17.53 -8.83
CA THR A 5 -10.13 -17.54 -10.17
C THR A 5 -10.35 -16.10 -10.65
N LYS A 6 -10.73 -15.19 -9.77
CA LYS A 6 -11.00 -13.80 -10.09
C LYS A 6 -9.76 -13.06 -10.60
N ILE A 7 -8.61 -13.31 -9.98
CA ILE A 7 -7.33 -12.70 -10.39
C ILE A 7 -6.88 -13.08 -11.80
N ILE A 8 -7.40 -14.20 -12.33
CA ILE A 8 -7.09 -14.68 -13.69
C ILE A 8 -8.20 -14.35 -14.69
N HIS A 9 -9.49 -14.37 -14.23
CA HIS A 9 -10.66 -14.31 -15.14
C HIS A 9 -11.66 -13.22 -14.78
N GLY A 10 -11.40 -12.43 -13.73
CA GLY A 10 -12.34 -11.43 -13.22
C GLY A 10 -12.40 -10.13 -14.04
N TYR A 11 -11.58 -10.01 -15.07
CA TYR A 11 -11.47 -8.88 -15.98
C TYR A 11 -11.04 -9.37 -17.36
N ASN A 12 -11.14 -8.52 -18.39
CA ASN A 12 -10.77 -8.95 -19.75
C ASN A 12 -9.25 -9.07 -19.88
N MET A 13 -8.77 -10.29 -20.14
CA MET A 13 -7.35 -10.63 -20.36
C MET A 13 -7.07 -11.14 -21.77
N ILE A 14 -8.10 -11.28 -22.60
CA ILE A 14 -7.99 -11.80 -23.97
C ILE A 14 -7.94 -10.61 -24.92
N ASP A 15 -6.98 -10.61 -25.81
CA ASP A 15 -6.96 -9.69 -26.94
C ASP A 15 -8.00 -10.16 -27.98
N GLU A 16 -9.13 -9.45 -28.02
CA GLU A 16 -10.25 -9.82 -28.89
C GLU A 16 -9.90 -9.76 -30.39
N SER A 17 -8.92 -8.96 -30.78
CA SER A 17 -8.51 -8.80 -32.19
C SER A 17 -7.69 -9.98 -32.70
N THR A 18 -6.94 -10.63 -31.84
CA THR A 18 -6.01 -11.72 -32.18
C THR A 18 -6.37 -13.05 -31.54
N GLY A 19 -7.22 -13.06 -30.51
CA GLY A 19 -7.50 -14.24 -29.68
C GLY A 19 -6.36 -14.59 -28.74
N ALA A 20 -5.34 -13.73 -28.57
CA ALA A 20 -4.24 -13.98 -27.66
C ALA A 20 -4.72 -14.01 -26.20
N SER A 21 -4.21 -14.97 -25.41
CA SER A 21 -4.54 -15.15 -23.98
C SER A 21 -3.88 -14.11 -23.05
N SER A 22 -3.33 -13.05 -23.63
CA SER A 22 -2.74 -11.92 -22.91
C SER A 22 -3.05 -10.63 -23.67
N ILE A 23 -3.31 -9.56 -22.93
CA ILE A 23 -3.51 -8.23 -23.51
C ILE A 23 -2.25 -7.80 -24.25
N SER A 24 -2.43 -7.22 -25.44
CA SER A 24 -1.34 -6.63 -26.24
C SER A 24 -0.81 -5.35 -25.61
N ILE A 25 0.48 -5.06 -25.79
CA ILE A 25 1.08 -3.78 -25.44
C ILE A 25 0.80 -2.78 -26.56
N CYS A 26 -0.09 -1.82 -26.33
CA CYS A 26 -0.41 -0.78 -27.29
C CYS A 26 0.53 0.44 -27.13
N GLN A 27 1.68 0.38 -27.80
CA GLN A 27 2.72 1.41 -27.78
C GLN A 27 2.37 2.56 -28.76
N ALA A 28 1.25 3.22 -28.52
CA ALA A 28 0.80 4.35 -29.35
C ALA A 28 0.56 5.59 -28.49
N SER A 29 0.98 6.76 -28.95
CA SER A 29 0.62 8.04 -28.34
C SER A 29 -0.69 8.60 -28.92
N THR A 30 -0.98 8.36 -30.20
CA THR A 30 -2.08 8.93 -30.98
C THR A 30 -2.81 7.83 -31.72
N PHE A 31 -4.14 7.96 -31.80
CA PHE A 31 -5.01 7.03 -32.50
C PHE A 31 -5.67 7.73 -33.68
N HIS A 32 -5.79 7.03 -34.82
CA HIS A 32 -6.48 7.54 -36.01
C HIS A 32 -7.96 7.71 -35.70
N GLN A 33 -8.54 8.83 -36.12
CA GLN A 33 -9.99 9.10 -36.04
C GLN A 33 -10.58 9.00 -37.44
N ASN A 34 -11.65 8.25 -37.57
CA ASN A 34 -12.31 8.06 -38.86
C ASN A 34 -13.11 9.30 -39.28
N ASP A 35 -13.67 10.03 -38.32
CA ASP A 35 -14.40 11.29 -38.51
C ASP A 35 -14.11 12.24 -37.35
N ILE A 36 -14.19 13.55 -37.61
CA ILE A 36 -14.03 14.60 -36.58
C ILE A 36 -15.18 14.64 -35.58
N ASP A 37 -16.35 14.13 -35.96
CA ASP A 37 -17.54 14.04 -35.13
C ASP A 37 -17.74 12.65 -34.49
N ASP A 38 -16.80 11.73 -34.66
CA ASP A 38 -16.89 10.37 -34.14
C ASP A 38 -16.30 10.29 -32.72
N ASP A 39 -17.13 9.86 -31.76
CA ASP A 39 -16.74 9.63 -30.36
C ASP A 39 -15.92 8.34 -30.19
N GLN A 40 -14.72 8.31 -30.75
CA GLN A 40 -13.83 7.16 -30.58
C GLN A 40 -13.32 7.04 -29.14
N LYS A 41 -13.29 5.79 -28.65
CA LYS A 41 -12.83 5.46 -27.29
C LYS A 41 -11.39 5.94 -27.01
N TYR A 42 -10.51 5.84 -27.99
CA TYR A 42 -9.11 6.24 -27.87
C TYR A 42 -8.76 7.29 -28.91
N THR A 43 -8.20 8.41 -28.46
CA THR A 43 -7.74 9.51 -29.31
C THR A 43 -6.26 9.81 -29.06
N TYR A 44 -5.86 9.81 -27.79
CA TYR A 44 -4.52 10.08 -27.33
C TYR A 44 -4.24 9.35 -26.01
N SER A 45 -3.08 8.69 -25.89
CA SER A 45 -2.77 7.78 -24.76
C SER A 45 -2.85 8.44 -23.38
N ARG A 46 -2.66 9.75 -23.27
CA ARG A 46 -2.85 10.45 -21.99
C ARG A 46 -4.31 10.41 -21.52
N PHE A 47 -5.27 10.42 -22.45
CA PHE A 47 -6.69 10.31 -22.13
C PHE A 47 -7.13 8.86 -21.90
N GLY A 48 -6.70 7.95 -22.78
CA GLY A 48 -7.03 6.53 -22.74
C GLY A 48 -6.01 5.69 -23.51
N ASN A 49 -5.73 4.47 -23.02
CA ASN A 49 -4.88 3.49 -23.69
C ASN A 49 -5.37 2.09 -23.33
N PRO A 50 -5.55 1.15 -24.28
CA PRO A 50 -6.14 -0.16 -24.01
C PRO A 50 -5.33 -1.01 -23.03
N THR A 51 -4.00 -0.93 -23.04
CA THR A 51 -3.16 -1.68 -22.09
C THR A 51 -3.30 -1.13 -20.67
N ARG A 52 -3.33 0.19 -20.50
CA ARG A 52 -3.54 0.82 -19.19
C ARG A 52 -4.94 0.55 -18.66
N GLU A 53 -5.96 0.65 -19.51
CA GLU A 53 -7.36 0.39 -19.14
C GLU A 53 -7.53 -1.05 -18.63
N ALA A 54 -6.91 -2.03 -19.28
CA ALA A 54 -6.94 -3.41 -18.80
C ALA A 54 -6.39 -3.57 -17.38
N LEU A 55 -5.35 -2.81 -17.00
CA LEU A 55 -4.84 -2.78 -15.64
C LEU A 55 -5.82 -2.05 -14.69
N GLU A 56 -6.40 -0.93 -15.12
CA GLU A 56 -7.40 -0.15 -14.36
C GLU A 56 -8.63 -1.01 -14.06
N ASP A 57 -9.13 -1.77 -15.03
CA ASP A 57 -10.24 -2.73 -14.87
C ASP A 57 -9.89 -3.88 -13.93
N ALA A 58 -8.65 -4.39 -14.03
CA ALA A 58 -8.18 -5.48 -13.19
C ALA A 58 -8.20 -5.12 -11.70
N ILE A 59 -7.63 -3.98 -11.33
CA ILE A 59 -7.60 -3.56 -9.92
C ILE A 59 -9.00 -3.23 -9.42
N ALA A 60 -9.84 -2.55 -10.21
CA ALA A 60 -11.23 -2.28 -9.86
C ALA A 60 -11.99 -3.58 -9.56
N SER A 61 -11.85 -4.58 -10.43
CA SER A 61 -12.44 -5.89 -10.21
C SER A 61 -11.97 -6.51 -8.89
N LEU A 62 -10.66 -6.55 -8.62
CA LEU A 62 -10.11 -7.21 -7.43
C LEU A 62 -10.53 -6.51 -6.13
N GLU A 63 -10.58 -5.18 -6.10
CA GLU A 63 -11.05 -4.38 -4.97
C GLU A 63 -12.59 -4.37 -4.84
N LYS A 64 -13.30 -5.02 -5.76
CA LYS A 64 -14.77 -5.03 -5.83
C LYS A 64 -15.35 -3.63 -6.03
N ALA A 65 -14.64 -2.80 -6.78
CA ALA A 65 -15.01 -1.45 -7.18
C ALA A 65 -15.47 -1.38 -8.64
N LYS A 66 -16.09 -0.26 -9.01
CA LYS A 66 -16.50 0.00 -10.40
C LYS A 66 -15.39 0.62 -11.24
N TYR A 67 -14.56 1.44 -10.62
CA TYR A 67 -13.59 2.27 -11.33
C TYR A 67 -12.19 2.09 -10.76
N GLY A 68 -11.20 1.99 -11.65
CA GLY A 68 -9.79 2.00 -11.35
C GLY A 68 -9.02 3.01 -12.18
N LEU A 69 -7.93 3.53 -11.65
CA LEU A 69 -7.01 4.45 -12.33
C LEU A 69 -5.56 4.08 -12.01
N ALA A 70 -4.69 4.12 -13.02
CA ALA A 70 -3.26 3.84 -12.88
C ALA A 70 -2.42 5.12 -12.98
N PHE A 71 -1.41 5.22 -12.11
CA PHE A 71 -0.51 6.37 -11.99
C PHE A 71 0.95 5.93 -12.06
N SER A 72 1.84 6.84 -12.43
CA SER A 72 3.28 6.57 -12.57
C SER A 72 3.99 6.17 -11.28
N SER A 73 3.36 6.34 -10.12
CA SER A 73 3.87 5.89 -8.81
C SER A 73 2.77 5.92 -7.76
N GLY A 74 2.98 5.24 -6.61
CA GLY A 74 2.11 5.37 -5.44
C GLY A 74 1.98 6.82 -4.99
N MET A 75 3.08 7.58 -4.98
CA MET A 75 3.05 9.03 -4.67
C MET A 75 2.24 9.84 -5.66
N ALA A 76 2.28 9.51 -6.95
CA ALA A 76 1.45 10.18 -7.96
C ALA A 76 -0.05 9.92 -7.72
N ALA A 77 -0.41 8.70 -7.30
CA ALA A 77 -1.77 8.36 -6.90
C ALA A 77 -2.20 9.12 -5.63
N ILE A 78 -1.39 9.10 -4.57
CA ILE A 78 -1.64 9.86 -3.33
C ILE A 78 -1.80 11.35 -3.65
N THR A 79 -0.89 11.93 -4.44
CA THR A 79 -0.92 13.35 -4.80
C THR A 79 -2.18 13.70 -5.59
N ALA A 80 -2.60 12.86 -6.54
CA ALA A 80 -3.81 13.11 -7.32
C ALA A 80 -5.07 13.11 -6.43
N VAL A 81 -5.16 12.20 -5.46
CA VAL A 81 -6.27 12.18 -4.48
C VAL A 81 -6.23 13.42 -3.60
N LEU A 82 -5.08 13.73 -3.04
CA LEU A 82 -4.97 14.82 -2.06
C LEU A 82 -5.05 16.22 -2.69
N LEU A 83 -4.68 16.39 -3.97
CA LEU A 83 -4.89 17.63 -4.73
C LEU A 83 -6.33 17.84 -5.22
N SER A 84 -7.27 16.91 -4.95
CA SER A 84 -8.69 17.19 -5.16
C SER A 84 -9.29 18.11 -4.09
N PHE A 85 -8.60 18.27 -2.96
CA PHE A 85 -9.00 19.23 -1.92
C PHE A 85 -8.53 20.64 -2.25
N SER A 86 -9.27 21.63 -1.77
CA SER A 86 -9.09 23.04 -2.07
C SER A 86 -8.43 23.79 -0.92
N GLN A 87 -7.99 25.03 -1.20
CA GLN A 87 -7.52 25.94 -0.17
C GLN A 87 -8.58 26.10 0.94
N GLY A 88 -8.16 25.97 2.18
CA GLY A 88 -9.01 26.06 3.37
C GLY A 88 -9.62 24.73 3.79
N ASP A 89 -9.51 23.67 3.00
CA ASP A 89 -9.97 22.33 3.40
C ASP A 89 -9.02 21.72 4.44
N HIS A 90 -9.58 20.90 5.32
CA HIS A 90 -8.85 20.17 6.36
C HIS A 90 -9.02 18.65 6.16
N ILE A 91 -7.92 17.91 6.38
CA ILE A 91 -7.87 16.44 6.30
C ILE A 91 -7.37 15.91 7.65
N VAL A 92 -8.03 14.90 8.19
CA VAL A 92 -7.52 14.12 9.33
C VAL A 92 -6.81 12.89 8.81
N MET A 93 -5.56 12.67 9.23
CA MET A 93 -4.72 11.55 8.77
C MET A 93 -4.25 10.71 9.95
N CYS A 94 -4.08 9.42 9.72
CA CYS A 94 -3.37 8.56 10.67
C CYS A 94 -1.93 9.06 10.87
N LYS A 95 -1.42 8.93 12.08
CA LYS A 95 -0.10 9.42 12.45
C LYS A 95 1.03 8.59 11.83
N ASP A 96 0.86 7.28 11.82
CA ASP A 96 1.83 6.34 11.25
C ASP A 96 1.55 6.16 9.74
N VAL A 97 1.62 7.24 8.98
CA VAL A 97 1.42 7.24 7.52
C VAL A 97 2.75 7.08 6.79
N TYR A 98 2.71 6.58 5.56
CA TYR A 98 3.88 6.49 4.69
C TYR A 98 4.67 7.81 4.64
N GLY A 99 6.00 7.76 4.82
CA GLY A 99 6.84 8.94 4.91
C GLY A 99 6.74 9.91 3.73
N GLY A 100 6.49 9.41 2.50
CA GLY A 100 6.24 10.26 1.33
C GLY A 100 4.92 11.04 1.43
N ALA A 101 3.87 10.41 1.95
CA ALA A 101 2.59 11.10 2.21
C ALA A 101 2.76 12.16 3.31
N PHE A 102 3.47 11.82 4.39
CA PHE A 102 3.82 12.78 5.45
C PHE A 102 4.57 14.00 4.89
N GLN A 103 5.62 13.78 4.08
CA GLN A 103 6.36 14.90 3.45
C GLN A 103 5.47 15.75 2.54
N LEU A 104 4.61 15.12 1.73
CA LEU A 104 3.68 15.84 0.86
C LEU A 104 2.80 16.81 1.66
N VAL A 105 2.19 16.34 2.74
CA VAL A 105 1.26 17.18 3.52
C VAL A 105 1.97 18.20 4.41
N MET A 106 3.21 17.94 4.83
CA MET A 106 3.97 18.86 5.68
C MET A 106 4.76 19.92 4.90
N GLU A 107 5.26 19.59 3.71
CA GLU A 107 6.16 20.46 2.95
C GLU A 107 5.49 21.13 1.74
N VAL A 108 4.49 20.46 1.14
CA VAL A 108 3.85 20.94 -0.09
C VAL A 108 2.48 21.56 0.17
N PHE A 109 1.63 20.92 0.95
CA PHE A 109 0.25 21.34 1.22
C PHE A 109 0.11 22.73 1.86
N PRO A 110 1.01 23.18 2.75
CA PRO A 110 0.96 24.56 3.26
C PRO A 110 0.98 25.62 2.17
N ARG A 111 1.61 25.33 1.02
CA ARG A 111 1.64 26.22 -0.15
C ARG A 111 0.28 26.34 -0.84
N PHE A 112 -0.58 25.36 -0.69
CA PHE A 112 -1.93 25.33 -1.25
C PHE A 112 -3.01 25.67 -0.23
N GLY A 113 -2.62 25.96 1.03
CA GLY A 113 -3.54 26.31 2.10
C GLY A 113 -4.45 25.16 2.53
N ILE A 114 -4.02 23.90 2.34
CA ILE A 114 -4.70 22.70 2.84
C ILE A 114 -4.16 22.37 4.22
N GLU A 115 -5.06 22.17 5.17
CA GLU A 115 -4.72 21.87 6.57
C GLU A 115 -4.75 20.36 6.82
N VAL A 116 -3.85 19.88 7.69
CA VAL A 116 -3.82 18.48 8.10
C VAL A 116 -3.70 18.37 9.63
N SER A 117 -4.44 17.44 10.22
CA SER A 117 -4.27 17.00 11.61
C SER A 117 -3.96 15.51 11.63
N PHE A 118 -3.06 15.10 12.53
CA PHE A 118 -2.70 13.69 12.71
C PHE A 118 -3.33 13.15 13.99
N VAL A 119 -3.81 11.91 13.93
CA VAL A 119 -4.45 11.18 15.04
C VAL A 119 -3.79 9.83 15.26
N ASP A 120 -3.87 9.29 16.46
CA ASP A 120 -3.53 7.89 16.69
C ASP A 120 -4.61 7.03 16.04
N GLU A 121 -4.20 6.29 15.04
CA GLU A 121 -5.09 5.49 14.20
C GLU A 121 -5.80 4.36 14.96
N THR A 122 -5.28 3.98 16.12
CA THR A 122 -5.86 2.92 16.97
C THR A 122 -6.97 3.42 17.88
N ASP A 123 -7.02 4.72 18.14
CA ASP A 123 -8.07 5.35 18.94
C ASP A 123 -9.15 5.98 18.04
N VAL A 124 -10.27 5.28 17.92
CA VAL A 124 -11.40 5.74 17.10
C VAL A 124 -11.94 7.09 17.57
N SER A 125 -11.82 7.44 18.86
CA SER A 125 -12.31 8.72 19.40
C SER A 125 -11.48 9.91 18.95
N GLU A 126 -10.19 9.73 18.66
CA GLU A 126 -9.34 10.79 18.13
C GLU A 126 -9.77 11.24 16.73
N TRP A 127 -10.27 10.33 15.89
CA TRP A 127 -10.78 10.67 14.57
C TRP A 127 -11.97 11.64 14.64
N GLU A 128 -12.93 11.39 15.55
CA GLU A 128 -14.08 12.27 15.70
C GLU A 128 -13.69 13.61 16.36
N SER A 129 -12.82 13.59 17.37
CA SER A 129 -12.38 14.79 18.09
C SER A 129 -11.51 15.73 17.25
N ALA A 130 -10.83 15.22 16.22
CA ALA A 130 -10.01 16.02 15.30
C ALA A 130 -10.83 16.74 14.21
N ILE A 131 -12.15 16.49 14.12
CA ILE A 131 -13.02 17.12 13.10
C ILE A 131 -13.13 18.61 13.38
N LYS A 132 -12.90 19.42 12.35
CA LYS A 132 -13.14 20.88 12.29
C LYS A 132 -14.29 21.17 11.32
N GLU A 133 -14.78 22.39 11.30
CA GLU A 133 -15.84 22.85 10.38
C GLU A 133 -15.43 22.68 8.90
N ASN A 134 -14.15 22.87 8.62
CA ASN A 134 -13.56 22.74 7.30
C ASN A 134 -13.01 21.33 6.99
N THR A 135 -13.21 20.32 7.83
CA THR A 135 -12.79 18.95 7.55
C THR A 135 -13.56 18.37 6.36
N ARG A 136 -12.86 17.70 5.44
CA ARG A 136 -13.43 17.09 4.23
C ARG A 136 -13.17 15.61 4.11
N ALA A 137 -12.09 15.11 4.71
CA ALA A 137 -11.74 13.70 4.58
C ALA A 137 -10.97 13.14 5.77
N PHE A 138 -11.04 11.81 5.89
CA PHE A 138 -10.15 10.99 6.68
C PHE A 138 -9.22 10.20 5.76
N TYR A 139 -7.93 10.16 6.09
CA TYR A 139 -6.92 9.39 5.39
C TYR A 139 -6.34 8.32 6.32
N MET A 140 -6.53 7.06 5.97
CA MET A 140 -6.11 5.89 6.73
C MET A 140 -4.99 5.13 6.02
N GLU A 141 -4.12 4.49 6.80
CA GLU A 141 -3.21 3.44 6.35
C GLU A 141 -3.27 2.29 7.37
N THR A 142 -3.74 1.12 6.97
CA THR A 142 -3.87 -0.01 7.90
C THR A 142 -3.67 -1.35 7.19
N PRO A 143 -2.74 -2.22 7.71
CA PRO A 143 -1.79 -1.95 8.82
C PRO A 143 -0.85 -0.79 8.52
N SER A 144 -0.49 -0.01 9.55
CA SER A 144 0.39 1.14 9.40
C SER A 144 1.86 0.75 9.17
N ASN A 145 2.66 1.68 8.66
CA ASN A 145 4.09 1.49 8.42
C ASN A 145 4.92 2.39 9.36
N PRO A 146 5.83 1.85 10.20
CA PRO A 146 6.33 0.48 10.21
C PRO A 146 5.77 -0.39 11.35
N LEU A 147 4.90 0.12 12.21
CA LEU A 147 4.50 -0.52 13.47
C LEU A 147 3.31 -1.47 13.33
N LEU A 148 2.75 -1.58 12.13
CA LEU A 148 1.64 -2.49 11.81
C LEU A 148 0.41 -2.28 12.72
N LYS A 149 0.16 -1.06 13.18
CA LYS A 149 -1.04 -0.70 13.93
C LYS A 149 -2.28 -0.90 13.07
N ILE A 150 -3.39 -1.21 13.70
CA ILE A 150 -4.64 -1.52 13.01
C ILE A 150 -5.68 -0.45 13.34
N THR A 151 -6.17 0.20 12.29
CA THR A 151 -7.35 1.09 12.36
C THR A 151 -8.62 0.26 12.17
N ASP A 152 -9.65 0.48 12.97
CA ASP A 152 -11.00 -0.08 12.73
C ASP A 152 -11.67 0.68 11.57
N ILE A 153 -11.59 0.11 10.36
CA ILE A 153 -12.08 0.75 9.15
C ILE A 153 -13.57 1.07 9.23
N GLU A 154 -14.39 0.11 9.70
CA GLU A 154 -15.85 0.30 9.76
C GLU A 154 -16.25 1.37 10.78
N ALA A 155 -15.55 1.45 11.91
CA ALA A 155 -15.79 2.49 12.92
C ALA A 155 -15.44 3.88 12.38
N VAL A 156 -14.26 4.05 11.74
CA VAL A 156 -13.83 5.32 11.15
C VAL A 156 -14.74 5.75 10.00
N VAL A 157 -15.14 4.81 9.12
CA VAL A 157 -16.12 5.06 8.04
C VAL A 157 -17.47 5.51 8.60
N SER A 158 -17.92 4.91 9.71
CA SER A 158 -19.18 5.29 10.36
C SER A 158 -19.15 6.76 10.83
N ILE A 159 -18.03 7.17 11.45
CA ILE A 159 -17.82 8.56 11.87
C ILE A 159 -17.81 9.50 10.65
N ALA A 160 -17.04 9.14 9.62
CA ALA A 160 -16.95 9.94 8.39
C ALA A 160 -18.34 10.16 7.75
N LYS A 161 -19.16 9.11 7.65
CA LYS A 161 -20.53 9.21 7.12
C LYS A 161 -21.43 10.11 7.95
N LYS A 162 -21.34 10.02 9.30
CA LYS A 162 -22.11 10.90 10.22
C LYS A 162 -21.81 12.38 9.98
N HIS A 163 -20.57 12.69 9.63
CA HIS A 163 -20.09 14.06 9.40
C HIS A 163 -19.98 14.45 7.92
N ASN A 164 -20.47 13.59 7.01
CA ASN A 164 -20.44 13.80 5.56
C ASN A 164 -19.00 14.02 5.02
N LEU A 165 -18.03 13.29 5.57
CA LEU A 165 -16.62 13.31 5.18
C LEU A 165 -16.33 12.18 4.21
N LYS A 166 -15.33 12.37 3.33
CA LYS A 166 -14.79 11.32 2.48
C LYS A 166 -13.78 10.46 3.24
N THR A 167 -13.67 9.21 2.85
CA THR A 167 -12.71 8.26 3.42
C THR A 167 -11.75 7.79 2.36
N ILE A 168 -10.45 7.85 2.66
CA ILE A 168 -9.35 7.45 1.81
C ILE A 168 -8.51 6.44 2.60
N ILE A 169 -8.10 5.35 1.95
CA ILE A 169 -7.25 4.35 2.58
C ILE A 169 -6.12 3.92 1.64
N ASP A 170 -4.90 3.83 2.17
CA ASP A 170 -3.81 3.12 1.52
C ASP A 170 -3.86 1.65 1.94
N ASN A 171 -4.21 0.77 0.97
CA ASN A 171 -4.37 -0.68 1.17
C ASN A 171 -3.17 -1.48 0.63
N THR A 172 -2.02 -0.84 0.46
CA THR A 172 -0.82 -1.43 -0.15
C THR A 172 -0.35 -2.69 0.56
N PHE A 173 -0.36 -2.72 1.92
CA PHE A 173 0.16 -3.84 2.70
C PHE A 173 -0.72 -5.08 2.63
N MET A 174 -2.04 -4.90 2.64
CA MET A 174 -2.99 -6.02 2.67
C MET A 174 -3.37 -6.50 1.28
N THR A 175 -3.30 -5.64 0.28
CA THR A 175 -3.76 -5.92 -1.08
C THR A 175 -5.24 -6.34 -1.12
N PRO A 176 -5.87 -6.42 -2.30
CA PRO A 176 -7.23 -6.97 -2.41
C PRO A 176 -7.35 -8.44 -1.99
N GLN A 177 -6.21 -9.14 -1.82
CA GLN A 177 -6.18 -10.53 -1.35
C GLN A 177 -6.67 -10.67 0.08
N TYR A 178 -6.26 -9.76 0.96
CA TYR A 178 -6.56 -9.87 2.39
C TYR A 178 -7.57 -8.84 2.88
N GLN A 179 -7.70 -7.70 2.24
CA GLN A 179 -8.60 -6.63 2.67
C GLN A 179 -9.22 -5.93 1.45
N ASN A 180 -10.56 -5.76 1.48
CA ASN A 180 -11.29 -5.00 0.47
C ASN A 180 -12.05 -3.85 1.15
N PRO A 181 -11.50 -2.63 1.19
CA PRO A 181 -12.11 -1.50 1.91
C PRO A 181 -13.38 -0.93 1.25
N ILE A 182 -13.54 -1.05 -0.07
CA ILE A 182 -14.73 -0.53 -0.79
C ILE A 182 -16.03 -1.13 -0.23
N PRO A 183 -16.19 -2.47 -0.08
CA PRO A 183 -17.36 -3.03 0.55
C PRO A 183 -17.57 -2.63 2.02
N MET A 184 -16.53 -2.17 2.71
CA MET A 184 -16.63 -1.63 4.08
C MET A 184 -17.11 -0.17 4.10
N GLY A 185 -17.28 0.43 2.92
CA GLY A 185 -17.83 1.77 2.73
C GLY A 185 -16.78 2.87 2.62
N VAL A 186 -15.52 2.52 2.37
CA VAL A 186 -14.46 3.49 2.04
C VAL A 186 -14.71 4.06 0.63
N ASP A 187 -14.51 5.37 0.45
CA ASP A 187 -14.76 6.07 -0.82
C ASP A 187 -13.62 5.88 -1.83
N ILE A 188 -12.36 5.94 -1.37
CA ILE A 188 -11.17 5.85 -2.24
C ILE A 188 -10.15 4.88 -1.61
N VAL A 189 -9.70 3.91 -2.40
CA VAL A 189 -8.59 3.02 -2.03
C VAL A 189 -7.39 3.30 -2.91
N ILE A 190 -6.22 3.44 -2.29
CA ILE A 190 -4.93 3.68 -2.96
C ILE A 190 -4.06 2.43 -2.81
N HIS A 191 -3.26 2.16 -3.84
CA HIS A 191 -2.21 1.16 -3.82
C HIS A 191 -0.93 1.68 -4.42
N SER A 192 0.19 1.38 -3.80
CA SER A 192 1.46 1.31 -4.49
C SER A 192 1.58 -0.05 -5.17
N ALA A 193 1.28 -0.11 -6.48
CA ALA A 193 1.40 -1.34 -7.24
C ALA A 193 2.87 -1.79 -7.42
N THR A 194 3.82 -0.91 -7.15
CA THR A 194 5.26 -1.19 -6.97
C THR A 194 5.54 -2.36 -6.03
N LYS A 195 4.61 -2.61 -5.07
CA LYS A 195 4.76 -3.56 -3.97
C LYS A 195 4.16 -4.91 -4.34
N PHE A 196 3.38 -5.50 -3.46
CA PHE A 196 2.80 -6.83 -3.61
C PHE A 196 1.97 -7.06 -4.88
N LEU A 197 1.29 -6.03 -5.40
CA LEU A 197 0.52 -6.17 -6.63
C LEU A 197 1.40 -6.65 -7.79
N ASN A 198 2.51 -5.96 -8.04
CA ASN A 198 3.52 -6.40 -9.00
C ASN A 198 4.36 -7.56 -8.45
N GLY A 199 4.99 -7.36 -7.27
CA GLY A 199 5.68 -8.38 -6.52
C GLY A 199 7.08 -8.78 -7.00
N HIS A 200 7.70 -8.05 -7.93
CA HIS A 200 8.96 -8.46 -8.56
C HIS A 200 10.06 -7.39 -8.52
N SER A 201 9.87 -6.32 -7.75
CA SER A 201 10.87 -5.26 -7.52
C SER A 201 11.42 -4.57 -8.79
N ASP A 202 10.66 -4.60 -9.90
CA ASP A 202 11.09 -4.19 -11.25
C ASP A 202 10.24 -3.06 -11.87
N VAL A 203 9.20 -2.55 -11.17
CA VAL A 203 8.32 -1.48 -11.65
C VAL A 203 7.95 -0.50 -10.53
N VAL A 204 7.71 0.75 -10.90
CA VAL A 204 7.11 1.77 -10.03
C VAL A 204 5.77 2.18 -10.61
N LEU A 205 4.68 1.94 -9.85
CA LEU A 205 3.32 2.26 -10.30
C LEU A 205 2.38 2.46 -9.10
N GLY A 206 1.41 3.37 -9.23
CA GLY A 206 0.35 3.61 -8.26
C GLY A 206 -1.03 3.33 -8.84
N MET A 207 -2.00 3.05 -7.98
CA MET A 207 -3.38 2.81 -8.40
C MET A 207 -4.36 3.41 -7.42
N ILE A 208 -5.51 3.81 -7.95
CA ILE A 208 -6.67 4.29 -7.17
C ILE A 208 -7.88 3.49 -7.62
N VAL A 209 -8.78 3.16 -6.68
CA VAL A 209 -10.09 2.59 -7.00
C VAL A 209 -11.18 3.29 -6.20
N THR A 210 -12.38 3.37 -6.80
CA THR A 210 -13.57 3.94 -6.17
C THR A 210 -14.84 3.36 -6.80
N ASP A 211 -15.95 3.41 -6.07
CA ASP A 211 -17.30 3.09 -6.59
C ASP A 211 -18.08 4.34 -7.02
N ASP A 212 -17.59 5.53 -6.65
CA ASP A 212 -18.25 6.81 -6.92
C ASP A 212 -17.79 7.37 -8.27
N GLU A 213 -18.72 7.53 -9.19
CA GLU A 213 -18.46 8.06 -10.54
C GLU A 213 -17.94 9.51 -10.52
N THR A 214 -18.40 10.32 -9.56
CA THR A 214 -17.95 11.73 -9.42
C THR A 214 -16.48 11.77 -9.00
N LEU A 215 -16.11 10.99 -8.00
CA LEU A 215 -14.72 10.85 -7.58
C LEU A 215 -13.83 10.28 -8.69
N TYR A 216 -14.31 9.26 -9.40
CA TYR A 216 -13.61 8.73 -10.57
C TYR A 216 -13.31 9.80 -11.62
N LYS A 217 -14.33 10.58 -12.02
CA LYS A 217 -14.16 11.66 -13.02
C LYS A 217 -13.17 12.73 -12.54
N GLU A 218 -13.23 13.07 -11.28
CA GLU A 218 -12.29 14.02 -10.66
C GLU A 218 -10.86 13.48 -10.67
N MET A 219 -10.64 12.24 -10.18
CA MET A 219 -9.31 11.60 -10.18
C MET A 219 -8.79 11.38 -11.61
N LYS A 220 -9.67 11.03 -12.57
CA LYS A 220 -9.31 10.91 -13.99
C LYS A 220 -8.85 12.25 -14.57
N LYS A 221 -9.52 13.34 -14.20
CA LYS A 221 -9.11 14.70 -14.58
C LYS A 221 -7.73 15.03 -14.02
N GLN A 222 -7.47 14.70 -12.74
CA GLN A 222 -6.15 14.88 -12.13
C GLN A 222 -5.08 14.03 -12.83
N GLN A 223 -5.36 12.76 -13.13
CA GLN A 223 -4.47 11.88 -13.89
C GLN A 223 -4.03 12.53 -15.22
N ILE A 224 -5.00 13.06 -15.97
CA ILE A 224 -4.78 13.67 -17.29
C ILE A 224 -4.00 14.99 -17.20
N ILE A 225 -4.41 15.89 -16.29
CA ILE A 225 -3.85 17.25 -16.18
C ILE A 225 -2.45 17.23 -15.59
N LEU A 226 -2.24 16.47 -14.52
CA LEU A 226 -0.92 16.30 -13.91
C LEU A 226 0.04 15.51 -14.81
N GLY A 227 -0.50 14.74 -15.76
CA GLY A 227 0.30 13.91 -16.65
C GLY A 227 0.98 12.73 -15.94
N ALA A 228 0.50 12.35 -14.74
CA ALA A 228 1.09 11.34 -13.88
C ALA A 228 0.71 9.91 -14.30
N LEU A 229 0.92 9.57 -15.56
CA LEU A 229 0.55 8.31 -16.19
C LEU A 229 1.70 7.31 -16.18
N PRO A 230 1.46 6.01 -15.94
CA PRO A 230 2.46 4.98 -16.16
C PRO A 230 2.65 4.72 -17.65
N GLY A 231 3.80 4.23 -18.03
CA GLY A 231 4.03 3.65 -19.36
C GLY A 231 3.21 2.38 -19.57
N VAL A 232 2.96 2.04 -20.81
CA VAL A 232 2.13 0.88 -21.16
C VAL A 232 2.84 -0.45 -20.84
N GLU A 233 4.17 -0.46 -20.91
CA GLU A 233 5.00 -1.61 -20.54
C GLU A 233 4.90 -1.88 -19.04
N GLU A 234 5.00 -0.85 -18.19
CA GLU A 234 4.81 -0.96 -16.74
C GLU A 234 3.40 -1.46 -16.40
N CYS A 235 2.36 -0.98 -17.10
CA CYS A 235 1.00 -1.47 -16.94
C CYS A 235 0.91 -2.97 -17.23
N TRP A 236 1.53 -3.41 -18.31
CA TRP A 236 1.54 -4.83 -18.71
C TRP A 236 2.33 -5.69 -17.72
N VAL A 237 3.49 -5.21 -17.23
CA VAL A 237 4.29 -5.91 -16.22
C VAL A 237 3.49 -6.10 -14.93
N VAL A 238 2.80 -5.06 -14.45
CA VAL A 238 1.93 -5.17 -13.26
C VAL A 238 0.80 -6.16 -13.48
N LEU A 239 0.10 -6.11 -14.61
CA LEU A 239 -0.94 -7.11 -14.96
C LEU A 239 -0.40 -8.53 -14.90
N ARG A 240 0.81 -8.76 -15.42
CA ARG A 240 1.49 -10.06 -15.37
C ARG A 240 1.81 -10.44 -13.93
N GLY A 241 2.36 -9.53 -13.14
CA GLY A 241 2.70 -9.75 -11.72
C GLY A 241 1.47 -10.10 -10.87
N MET A 242 0.35 -9.41 -11.10
CA MET A 242 -0.90 -9.64 -10.37
C MET A 242 -1.41 -11.08 -10.51
N LYS A 243 -1.23 -11.74 -11.66
CA LYS A 243 -1.72 -13.12 -11.88
C LYS A 243 -1.20 -14.14 -10.87
N THR A 244 -0.06 -13.88 -10.23
CA THR A 244 0.55 -14.75 -9.20
C THR A 244 0.40 -14.20 -7.79
N MET A 245 -0.29 -13.09 -7.59
CA MET A 245 -0.35 -12.39 -6.30
C MET A 245 -0.92 -13.30 -5.20
N GLU A 246 -1.97 -14.07 -5.46
CA GLU A 246 -2.56 -14.96 -4.46
C GLU A 246 -1.53 -15.98 -3.93
N ILE A 247 -0.80 -16.63 -4.83
CA ILE A 247 0.21 -17.63 -4.47
C ILE A 247 1.34 -16.97 -3.66
N ARG A 248 1.82 -15.82 -4.11
CA ARG A 248 2.89 -15.06 -3.43
C ARG A 248 2.45 -14.59 -2.05
N MET A 249 1.29 -13.95 -1.96
CA MET A 249 0.77 -13.43 -0.69
C MET A 249 0.50 -14.55 0.33
N ASN A 250 -0.08 -15.67 -0.09
CA ASN A 250 -0.33 -16.80 0.79
C ASN A 250 0.99 -17.40 1.33
N LYS A 251 1.98 -17.63 0.45
CA LYS A 251 3.30 -18.14 0.87
C LYS A 251 4.00 -17.17 1.81
N SER A 252 4.06 -15.88 1.44
CA SER A 252 4.73 -14.86 2.24
C SER A 252 4.05 -14.63 3.59
N SER A 253 2.72 -14.64 3.66
CA SER A 253 1.97 -14.45 4.91
C SER A 253 2.12 -15.65 5.84
N GLU A 254 2.08 -16.89 5.31
CA GLU A 254 2.36 -18.10 6.11
C GLU A 254 3.78 -18.06 6.69
N THR A 255 4.77 -17.71 5.88
CA THR A 255 6.18 -17.56 6.31
C THR A 255 6.33 -16.43 7.33
N ALA A 256 5.64 -15.28 7.12
CA ALA A 256 5.67 -14.15 8.06
C ALA A 256 5.12 -14.53 9.44
N LEU A 257 4.05 -15.32 9.51
CA LEU A 257 3.52 -15.81 10.79
C LEU A 257 4.53 -16.72 11.52
N LYS A 258 5.16 -17.67 10.81
CA LYS A 258 6.19 -18.55 11.40
C LYS A 258 7.38 -17.74 11.93
N ILE A 259 7.87 -16.78 11.17
CA ILE A 259 8.95 -15.89 11.59
C ILE A 259 8.53 -15.05 12.81
N ALA A 260 7.33 -14.47 12.79
CA ALA A 260 6.83 -13.66 13.91
C ALA A 260 6.70 -14.48 15.20
N GLU A 261 6.17 -15.71 15.12
CA GLU A 261 6.08 -16.64 16.27
C GLU A 261 7.47 -17.07 16.80
N TYR A 262 8.43 -17.27 15.90
CA TYR A 262 9.82 -17.56 16.27
C TYR A 262 10.47 -16.37 16.98
N LEU A 263 10.42 -15.18 16.38
CA LEU A 263 11.01 -13.96 16.93
C LEU A 263 10.38 -13.57 18.27
N GLN A 264 9.08 -13.77 18.46
CA GLN A 264 8.39 -13.47 19.71
C GLN A 264 8.92 -14.28 20.92
N ARG A 265 9.46 -15.46 20.67
CA ARG A 265 10.03 -16.34 21.71
C ARG A 265 11.53 -16.13 21.90
N HIS A 266 12.17 -15.40 21.00
CA HIS A 266 13.63 -15.26 21.00
C HIS A 266 14.09 -14.23 22.04
N PRO A 267 15.04 -14.58 22.97
CA PRO A 267 15.42 -13.73 24.12
C PRO A 267 16.06 -12.39 23.74
N LYS A 268 16.61 -12.25 22.54
CA LYS A 268 17.25 -11.01 22.06
C LYS A 268 16.26 -10.03 21.42
N ILE A 269 15.00 -10.43 21.22
CA ILE A 269 13.93 -9.61 20.62
C ILE A 269 13.10 -8.98 21.73
N GLN A 270 12.97 -7.65 21.71
CA GLN A 270 12.20 -6.92 22.72
C GLN A 270 10.69 -6.92 22.43
N LYS A 271 10.32 -6.73 21.18
CA LYS A 271 8.92 -6.69 20.73
C LYS A 271 8.83 -7.13 19.26
N VAL A 272 7.72 -7.79 18.91
CA VAL A 272 7.35 -8.13 17.54
C VAL A 272 6.02 -7.48 17.23
N TYR A 273 5.91 -6.86 16.06
CA TYR A 273 4.71 -6.23 15.55
C TYR A 273 4.27 -7.03 14.32
N TYR A 274 3.17 -7.74 14.43
CA TYR A 274 2.58 -8.49 13.31
C TYR A 274 1.10 -8.76 13.60
N PRO A 275 0.16 -8.28 12.74
CA PRO A 275 -1.27 -8.37 12.99
C PRO A 275 -1.82 -9.80 13.06
N GLY A 276 -1.08 -10.79 12.56
CA GLY A 276 -1.44 -12.21 12.66
C GLY A 276 -1.13 -12.87 14.02
N LEU A 277 -0.40 -12.22 14.93
CA LEU A 277 -0.13 -12.72 16.26
C LEU A 277 -1.31 -12.42 17.20
N LYS A 278 -1.74 -13.41 17.99
CA LYS A 278 -2.88 -13.28 18.93
C LYS A 278 -2.70 -12.21 20.01
N ASN A 279 -1.45 -11.89 20.35
CA ASN A 279 -1.12 -10.86 21.34
C ASN A 279 -0.88 -9.46 20.70
N HIS A 280 -1.07 -9.31 19.40
CA HIS A 280 -1.06 -8.01 18.76
C HIS A 280 -2.29 -7.19 19.17
N GLU A 281 -2.10 -5.94 19.57
CA GLU A 281 -3.16 -5.06 20.08
C GLU A 281 -4.37 -4.94 19.11
N GLY A 282 -4.11 -4.93 17.80
CA GLY A 282 -5.13 -4.88 16.75
C GLY A 282 -5.58 -6.26 16.21
N TYR A 283 -5.25 -7.39 16.86
CA TYR A 283 -5.53 -8.74 16.34
C TYR A 283 -7.00 -8.98 16.03
N GLU A 284 -7.90 -8.68 16.97
CA GLU A 284 -9.34 -8.94 16.80
C GLU A 284 -9.94 -8.02 15.73
N THR A 285 -9.53 -6.76 15.67
CA THR A 285 -9.94 -5.83 14.62
C THR A 285 -9.44 -6.30 13.25
N ASN A 286 -8.16 -6.68 13.14
CA ASN A 286 -7.61 -7.22 11.90
C ASN A 286 -8.35 -8.48 11.44
N LYS A 287 -8.63 -9.42 12.35
CA LYS A 287 -9.36 -10.64 12.07
C LYS A 287 -10.81 -10.40 11.58
N LYS A 288 -11.44 -9.32 12.03
CA LYS A 288 -12.80 -8.93 11.62
C LYS A 288 -12.81 -8.37 10.19
N GLN A 289 -11.82 -7.56 9.83
CA GLN A 289 -11.79 -6.78 8.57
C GLN A 289 -10.90 -7.35 7.48
N SER A 290 -10.03 -8.32 7.83
CA SER A 290 -9.04 -8.91 6.92
C SER A 290 -9.05 -10.43 6.98
N SER A 291 -8.64 -11.10 5.91
CA SER A 291 -8.54 -12.55 5.84
C SER A 291 -7.15 -13.11 6.20
N GLY A 292 -6.20 -12.27 6.63
CA GLY A 292 -4.85 -12.66 7.02
C GLY A 292 -4.08 -11.56 7.73
N GLY A 293 -2.82 -11.84 8.11
CA GLY A 293 -1.93 -10.89 8.79
C GLY A 293 -1.05 -10.06 7.84
N GLY A 294 -1.12 -10.33 6.53
CA GLY A 294 -0.21 -9.74 5.55
C GLY A 294 1.17 -10.39 5.54
N ALA A 295 2.10 -9.80 4.81
CA ALA A 295 3.46 -10.32 4.63
C ALA A 295 4.56 -9.37 5.13
N VAL A 296 4.20 -8.38 5.95
CA VAL A 296 5.14 -7.45 6.60
C VAL A 296 5.05 -7.63 8.11
N LEU A 297 6.19 -7.69 8.76
CA LEU A 297 6.31 -7.64 10.21
C LEU A 297 7.44 -6.69 10.62
N SER A 298 7.40 -6.21 11.85
CA SER A 298 8.51 -5.47 12.44
C SER A 298 8.91 -6.08 13.77
N PHE A 299 10.19 -5.93 14.14
CA PHE A 299 10.70 -6.40 15.42
C PHE A 299 11.80 -5.47 15.94
N ASP A 300 11.99 -5.45 17.25
CA ASP A 300 12.90 -4.54 17.93
C ASP A 300 14.05 -5.29 18.60
N LEU A 301 15.28 -4.94 18.25
CA LEU A 301 16.54 -5.43 18.87
C LEU A 301 17.02 -4.58 20.04
N GLY A 302 16.34 -3.47 20.33
CA GLY A 302 16.61 -2.55 21.44
C GLY A 302 17.57 -1.41 21.13
N CYS A 303 18.54 -1.56 20.22
CA CYS A 303 19.45 -0.46 19.87
C CYS A 303 20.03 -0.59 18.46
N CYS A 304 20.52 0.56 17.93
CA CYS A 304 21.05 0.64 16.57
C CYS A 304 22.34 -0.19 16.36
N GLU A 305 23.12 -0.46 17.39
CA GLU A 305 24.35 -1.28 17.28
C GLU A 305 24.01 -2.72 16.97
N LYS A 306 23.01 -3.28 17.65
CA LYS A 306 22.50 -4.62 17.37
C LYS A 306 21.91 -4.71 15.96
N VAL A 307 21.18 -3.69 15.51
CA VAL A 307 20.65 -3.63 14.13
C VAL A 307 21.80 -3.67 13.11
N ARG A 308 22.86 -2.90 13.32
CA ARG A 308 24.04 -2.90 12.42
C ARG A 308 24.74 -4.25 12.37
N LYS A 309 24.92 -4.92 13.52
CA LYS A 309 25.51 -6.26 13.58
C LYS A 309 24.61 -7.27 12.88
N PHE A 310 23.31 -7.27 13.18
CA PHE A 310 22.32 -8.15 12.56
C PHE A 310 22.33 -8.03 11.03
N PHE A 311 22.29 -6.80 10.49
CA PHE A 311 22.31 -6.54 9.05
C PHE A 311 23.57 -7.01 8.33
N LYS A 312 24.71 -7.08 9.03
CA LYS A 312 25.96 -7.62 8.47
C LYS A 312 26.00 -9.14 8.45
N LEU A 313 25.20 -9.80 9.29
CA LEU A 313 25.25 -11.23 9.53
C LEU A 313 24.18 -12.00 8.76
N VAL A 314 23.01 -11.38 8.48
CA VAL A 314 21.98 -12.00 7.64
C VAL A 314 22.46 -12.15 6.20
N LYS A 315 22.03 -13.21 5.53
CA LYS A 315 22.51 -13.59 4.20
C LYS A 315 21.42 -13.58 3.12
N TYR A 316 20.21 -14.04 3.46
CA TYR A 316 19.14 -14.20 2.47
C TYR A 316 18.30 -12.94 2.31
N PRO A 317 17.75 -12.32 3.38
CA PRO A 317 17.02 -11.07 3.20
C PRO A 317 17.92 -9.95 2.70
N ILE A 318 17.52 -9.25 1.66
CA ILE A 318 18.27 -8.09 1.18
C ILE A 318 18.04 -6.88 2.11
N VAL A 319 19.10 -6.14 2.40
CA VAL A 319 19.00 -4.89 3.16
C VAL A 319 18.71 -3.74 2.19
N ALA A 320 17.47 -3.31 2.13
CA ALA A 320 17.03 -2.29 1.17
C ALA A 320 15.80 -1.51 1.69
N VAL A 321 15.50 -0.41 1.01
CA VAL A 321 14.17 0.23 1.09
C VAL A 321 13.17 -0.56 0.27
N SER A 322 11.88 -0.22 0.38
CA SER A 322 10.78 -0.90 -0.30
C SER A 322 10.30 -2.16 0.44
N LEU A 323 9.43 -2.93 -0.21
CA LEU A 323 8.79 -4.14 0.31
C LEU A 323 8.00 -4.83 -0.81
N GLY A 324 7.51 -6.04 -0.55
CA GLY A 324 6.51 -6.69 -1.38
C GLY A 324 7.06 -7.41 -2.60
N GLY A 325 8.38 -7.65 -2.67
CA GLY A 325 9.01 -8.49 -3.67
C GLY A 325 8.84 -9.98 -3.39
N VAL A 326 9.30 -10.81 -4.34
CA VAL A 326 9.47 -12.27 -4.16
C VAL A 326 10.62 -12.57 -3.19
N GLU A 327 11.59 -11.68 -3.09
CA GLU A 327 12.68 -11.69 -2.13
C GLU A 327 12.26 -11.05 -0.81
N SER A 328 12.78 -11.56 0.30
CA SER A 328 12.65 -10.94 1.62
C SER A 328 13.51 -9.67 1.73
N ILE A 329 12.92 -8.58 2.24
CA ILE A 329 13.58 -7.28 2.36
C ILE A 329 13.60 -6.83 3.82
N LEU A 330 14.81 -6.60 4.36
CA LEU A 330 15.04 -5.96 5.64
C LEU A 330 15.24 -4.46 5.46
N SER A 331 14.43 -3.67 6.12
CA SER A 331 14.54 -2.21 6.15
C SER A 331 14.83 -1.72 7.57
N TYR A 332 15.55 -0.61 7.67
CA TYR A 332 15.80 0.11 8.91
C TYR A 332 14.98 1.41 8.93
N PRO A 333 13.73 1.39 9.42
CA PRO A 333 12.83 2.54 9.36
C PRO A 333 13.42 3.82 9.93
N TYR A 334 14.15 3.71 11.03
CA TYR A 334 14.78 4.83 11.72
C TYR A 334 15.72 5.68 10.83
N LYS A 335 16.39 5.07 9.84
CA LYS A 335 17.31 5.74 8.91
C LYS A 335 16.89 5.69 7.44
N MET A 336 15.79 5.01 7.14
CA MET A 336 15.30 4.84 5.76
C MET A 336 13.95 5.52 5.59
N SER A 337 12.84 4.79 5.76
CA SER A 337 11.49 5.30 5.46
C SER A 337 11.02 6.44 6.34
N HIS A 338 11.54 6.58 7.56
CA HIS A 338 11.19 7.64 8.52
C HIS A 338 12.35 8.60 8.81
N ALA A 339 13.40 8.59 8.01
CA ALA A 339 14.53 9.50 8.16
C ALA A 339 14.14 11.00 8.04
N CYS A 340 13.07 11.29 7.30
CA CYS A 340 12.52 12.63 7.14
C CYS A 340 11.73 13.13 8.37
N VAL A 341 11.29 12.23 9.27
CA VAL A 341 10.58 12.60 10.50
C VAL A 341 11.60 13.00 11.57
N PRO A 342 11.41 14.11 12.31
CA PRO A 342 12.29 14.50 13.42
C PRO A 342 12.45 13.36 14.44
N GLU A 343 13.65 13.22 15.03
CA GLU A 343 13.97 12.10 15.92
C GLU A 343 13.03 12.00 17.12
N GLU A 344 12.72 13.12 17.76
CA GLU A 344 11.78 13.17 18.89
C GLU A 344 10.39 12.65 18.50
N GLU A 345 9.91 12.98 17.31
CA GLU A 345 8.62 12.50 16.80
C GLU A 345 8.67 11.02 16.46
N ARG A 346 9.76 10.53 15.85
CA ARG A 346 9.96 9.10 15.60
C ARG A 346 9.87 8.28 16.89
N ILE A 347 10.54 8.74 17.95
CA ILE A 347 10.50 8.08 19.26
C ILE A 347 9.09 8.08 19.84
N LYS A 348 8.37 9.22 19.78
CA LYS A 348 6.97 9.32 20.22
C LYS A 348 6.04 8.40 19.42
N MET A 349 6.30 8.20 18.13
CA MET A 349 5.59 7.24 17.29
C MET A 349 5.91 5.79 17.63
N GLY A 350 6.98 5.51 18.38
CA GLY A 350 7.44 4.16 18.67
C GLY A 350 8.47 3.61 17.68
N VAL A 351 8.94 4.43 16.73
CA VAL A 351 9.99 4.06 15.78
C VAL A 351 11.36 4.22 16.48
N THR A 352 11.75 3.18 17.20
CA THR A 352 12.99 3.14 17.99
C THR A 352 14.23 2.95 17.13
N SER A 353 15.40 3.19 17.69
CA SER A 353 16.69 2.91 17.03
C SER A 353 17.01 1.41 16.90
N GLY A 354 16.23 0.54 17.56
CA GLY A 354 16.33 -0.91 17.47
C GLY A 354 15.36 -1.56 16.47
N LEU A 355 14.44 -0.77 15.90
CA LEU A 355 13.36 -1.29 15.06
C LEU A 355 13.84 -1.69 13.67
N ILE A 356 13.48 -2.90 13.27
CA ILE A 356 13.69 -3.47 11.94
C ILE A 356 12.31 -3.82 11.36
N ARG A 357 12.10 -3.55 10.08
CA ARG A 357 10.94 -4.05 9.33
C ARG A 357 11.37 -5.10 8.33
N LEU A 358 10.68 -6.23 8.32
CA LEU A 358 10.86 -7.33 7.37
C LEU A 358 9.63 -7.43 6.47
N SER A 359 9.82 -7.27 5.18
CA SER A 359 8.89 -7.70 4.15
C SER A 359 9.27 -9.11 3.73
N VAL A 360 8.40 -10.08 3.98
CA VAL A 360 8.69 -11.49 3.76
C VAL A 360 8.40 -11.85 2.30
N GLY A 361 9.37 -12.47 1.64
CA GLY A 361 9.26 -13.01 0.30
C GLY A 361 8.68 -14.43 0.26
N ILE A 362 9.01 -15.16 -0.79
CA ILE A 362 8.51 -16.53 -1.02
C ILE A 362 9.55 -17.62 -0.75
N GLU A 363 10.67 -17.27 -0.16
CA GLU A 363 11.74 -18.20 0.23
C GLU A 363 11.22 -19.26 1.22
N ASP A 364 12.00 -20.32 1.42
CA ASP A 364 11.66 -21.31 2.42
C ASP A 364 11.73 -20.70 3.83
N SER A 365 10.69 -20.98 4.62
CA SER A 365 10.55 -20.40 5.97
C SER A 365 11.62 -20.88 6.93
N GLU A 366 12.09 -22.15 6.78
CA GLU A 366 13.12 -22.70 7.66
C GLU A 366 14.49 -22.08 7.34
N ASP A 367 14.78 -21.84 6.07
CA ASP A 367 16.02 -21.17 5.65
C ASP A 367 16.09 -19.75 6.19
N LEU A 368 14.99 -18.98 6.09
CA LEU A 368 14.92 -17.62 6.63
C LEU A 368 15.07 -17.60 8.16
N ILE A 369 14.38 -18.50 8.87
CA ILE A 369 14.48 -18.61 10.34
C ILE A 369 15.90 -19.00 10.76
N ASN A 370 16.51 -19.98 10.09
CA ASN A 370 17.88 -20.44 10.38
C ASN A 370 18.90 -19.32 10.11
N ASP A 371 18.73 -18.53 9.06
CA ASP A 371 19.60 -17.39 8.78
C ASP A 371 19.49 -16.30 9.86
N MET A 372 18.25 -15.98 10.28
CA MET A 372 18.01 -15.05 11.39
C MET A 372 18.58 -15.55 12.71
N GLU A 373 18.41 -16.85 13.06
CA GLU A 373 18.98 -17.46 14.26
C GLU A 373 20.51 -17.37 14.25
N ASN A 374 21.14 -17.72 13.11
CA ASN A 374 22.58 -17.59 12.94
C ASN A 374 23.09 -16.15 13.12
N ALA A 375 22.33 -15.16 12.63
CA ALA A 375 22.66 -13.75 12.81
C ALA A 375 22.47 -13.31 14.27
N LEU A 376 21.35 -13.69 14.90
CA LEU A 376 21.04 -13.35 16.27
C LEU A 376 22.04 -13.99 17.27
N SER A 377 22.41 -15.26 17.08
CA SER A 377 23.38 -15.95 17.97
C SER A 377 24.74 -15.29 17.92
N LYS A 378 25.24 -14.93 16.74
CA LYS A 378 26.58 -14.36 16.53
C LYS A 378 26.75 -12.89 16.90
N MET A 379 25.65 -12.15 17.13
CA MET A 379 25.76 -10.72 17.48
C MET A 379 26.56 -10.44 18.76
N ASP A 380 26.67 -11.41 19.66
CA ASP A 380 27.38 -11.26 20.97
C ASP A 380 28.80 -11.85 20.95
N GLU A 381 29.27 -12.41 19.83
CA GLU A 381 30.56 -13.06 19.72
C GLU A 381 31.75 -12.09 19.53
N GLU A 382 31.56 -10.75 19.62
CA GLU A 382 32.64 -9.74 19.57
C GLU A 382 32.66 -8.85 20.79
#